data_71b322be2137c0db4d0cdab734ae170d
#
_entry.id   71b322be2137c0db4d0cdab734ae170d
#
_cell.length_a   1.000
_cell.length_b   1.000
_cell.length_c   1.000
_cell.angle_alpha   90.00
_cell.angle_beta   90.00
_cell.angle_gamma   90.00
#
_symmetry.space_group_name_H-M   'P 1'
#
loop_
_entity.id
_entity.type
_entity.pdbx_description
1 polymer ?
#
loop_
_entity_poly.entity_id
_entity_poly.type
_entity_poly.pdbx_seq_one_letter_code
_entity_poly.pdbx_strand_id
1 'polypeptide(L)'
;MGIRIIPIIGDSHTWGEGVGAEKSIQPPVCCGDLRPLSFAPPCYVNLLREELNRKTGSACTDYEWGAGLTVEAGAPLIIPDSFSLARVFFVANAEAAEAGLTAEGCDTVTLPLQSDTDTYNTRVRIAHLIPATETAGLTIFCTKGTVCVYRVELYTGPYALVNCGIGSCPVGKFVDEYFPRYVEALKPYAILFEGCTINDWLLTPSATKYAANLRRMLTAQRNLTSRILWHTVTPIGGSQQSGQGTVYADYVNAMRSVAAEASVPLVDCNAAMTDVLNAMPEEARAPYFYHDPWHPGGEGHRLYAEEIFPCLSKLLEG
;
A
#
# COMPACT_ATOMS: atom_id res chain seq x y z
N MET A 1 -14.16 -0.33 -21.59
CA MET A 1 -12.75 -0.59 -21.17
C MET A 1 -12.80 -0.92 -19.70
N GLY A 2 -12.17 -2.02 -19.24
CA GLY A 2 -12.12 -2.32 -17.82
C GLY A 2 -11.30 -1.29 -17.05
N ILE A 3 -11.47 -1.26 -15.72
CA ILE A 3 -10.73 -0.38 -14.83
C ILE A 3 -9.22 -0.67 -14.89
N ARG A 4 -8.39 0.37 -14.87
CA ARG A 4 -6.93 0.30 -14.85
C ARG A 4 -6.45 0.37 -13.41
N ILE A 5 -5.91 -0.72 -12.87
CA ILE A 5 -5.54 -0.82 -11.47
C ILE A 5 -4.06 -0.46 -11.31
N ILE A 6 -3.78 0.39 -10.32
CA ILE A 6 -2.45 0.92 -10.01
C ILE A 6 -2.16 0.62 -8.53
N PRO A 7 -1.58 -0.53 -8.18
CA PRO A 7 -1.11 -0.76 -6.83
C PRO A 7 0.09 0.14 -6.52
N ILE A 8 0.03 0.77 -5.35
CA ILE A 8 1.19 1.40 -4.72
C ILE A 8 1.69 0.43 -3.67
N ILE A 9 2.90 -0.07 -3.88
CA ILE A 9 3.54 -1.07 -3.02
C ILE A 9 4.71 -0.46 -2.26
N GLY A 10 4.85 -0.85 -1.02
CA GLY A 10 5.87 -0.34 -0.12
C GLY A 10 5.66 -0.82 1.31
N ASP A 11 6.27 -0.14 2.24
CA ASP A 11 6.19 -0.47 3.67
C ASP A 11 5.22 0.43 4.45
N SER A 12 5.55 0.79 5.69
CA SER A 12 4.74 1.66 6.55
C SER A 12 4.53 3.06 5.99
N HIS A 13 5.46 3.58 5.18
CA HIS A 13 5.30 4.88 4.52
C HIS A 13 4.15 4.83 3.49
N THR A 14 4.10 3.77 2.69
CA THR A 14 3.01 3.54 1.73
C THR A 14 1.71 3.21 2.45
N TRP A 15 1.78 2.40 3.51
CA TRP A 15 0.60 2.11 4.32
C TRP A 15 0.01 3.39 4.93
N GLY A 16 0.82 4.41 5.24
CA GLY A 16 0.40 5.72 5.73
C GLY A 16 0.68 5.95 7.21
N GLU A 17 1.69 5.29 7.77
CA GLU A 17 2.13 5.58 9.13
C GLU A 17 2.67 7.01 9.22
N GLY A 18 2.34 7.70 10.32
CA GLY A 18 2.73 9.10 10.50
C GLY A 18 1.69 10.13 10.08
N VAL A 19 0.63 9.73 9.41
CA VAL A 19 -0.50 10.59 9.12
C VAL A 19 -1.61 10.44 10.16
N GLY A 20 -2.22 11.54 10.49
CA GLY A 20 -3.19 11.60 11.56
C GLY A 20 -2.46 11.93 12.87
N ALA A 21 -2.56 13.16 13.26
CA ALA A 21 -1.85 13.76 14.38
C ALA A 21 -2.19 13.15 15.76
N GLU A 22 -3.02 12.14 15.83
CA GLU A 22 -3.45 11.59 17.08
C GLU A 22 -2.54 10.44 17.50
N LYS A 23 -1.54 10.80 18.30
CA LYS A 23 -0.71 9.88 19.09
C LYS A 23 -1.51 8.87 19.92
N SER A 24 -2.81 9.05 20.05
CA SER A 24 -3.73 8.20 20.80
C SER A 24 -4.18 6.97 20.01
N ILE A 25 -4.08 6.98 18.70
CA ILE A 25 -4.35 5.81 17.90
C ILE A 25 -3.05 5.04 17.83
N GLN A 26 -2.76 4.34 18.89
CA GLN A 26 -1.76 3.28 18.88
C GLN A 26 -2.28 2.23 17.92
N PRO A 27 -1.66 2.09 16.78
CA PRO A 27 -2.00 0.97 15.95
C PRO A 27 -1.65 -0.28 16.74
N PRO A 28 -2.57 -1.18 16.93
CA PRO A 28 -2.22 -2.41 17.61
C PRO A 28 -1.12 -3.14 16.84
N VAL A 29 -0.90 -2.82 15.55
CA VAL A 29 -0.05 -3.68 14.76
C VAL A 29 0.22 -3.15 13.37
N CYS A 30 1.34 -3.43 12.76
CA CYS A 30 1.63 -3.11 11.37
C CYS A 30 0.82 -3.95 10.38
N CYS A 31 0.58 -3.39 9.27
CA CYS A 31 0.42 -3.99 7.96
C CYS A 31 -0.45 -5.19 7.77
N GLY A 32 -1.43 -5.01 7.09
CA GLY A 32 -2.54 -5.89 7.11
C GLY A 32 -3.21 -5.79 8.46
N ASP A 33 -2.96 -4.73 9.11
CA ASP A 33 -3.39 -4.26 10.36
C ASP A 33 -4.77 -3.64 10.19
N LEU A 34 -5.60 -3.85 11.19
CA LEU A 34 -6.96 -3.34 11.29
C LEU A 34 -7.04 -1.83 11.54
N ARG A 35 -5.97 -1.09 11.22
CA ARG A 35 -5.97 0.36 11.46
C ARG A 35 -6.75 1.11 10.37
N PRO A 36 -7.71 1.94 10.74
CA PRO A 36 -8.40 2.82 9.78
C PRO A 36 -7.50 3.89 9.17
N LEU A 37 -6.29 4.07 9.70
CA LEU A 37 -5.41 5.21 9.43
C LEU A 37 -4.77 5.25 8.06
N SER A 38 -4.56 4.11 7.43
CA SER A 38 -3.89 4.03 6.13
C SER A 38 -4.59 4.80 5.02
N PHE A 39 -5.77 5.35 5.31
CA PHE A 39 -6.61 6.02 4.34
C PHE A 39 -7.03 7.41 4.77
N ALA A 40 -6.57 7.87 5.92
CA ALA A 40 -6.82 9.24 6.33
C ALA A 40 -5.90 10.21 5.57
N PRO A 41 -6.38 11.34 5.05
CA PRO A 41 -5.50 12.42 4.62
C PRO A 41 -4.63 12.89 5.80
N PRO A 42 -3.39 13.24 5.59
CA PRO A 42 -2.68 13.50 4.35
C PRO A 42 -1.73 12.36 3.91
N CYS A 43 -2.06 11.07 4.06
CA CYS A 43 -1.26 9.99 3.49
C CYS A 43 -1.03 10.23 1.99
N TYR A 44 0.21 10.12 1.52
CA TYR A 44 0.55 10.42 0.13
C TYR A 44 -0.23 9.56 -0.88
N VAL A 45 -0.54 8.31 -0.54
CA VAL A 45 -1.36 7.43 -1.38
C VAL A 45 -2.75 7.99 -1.58
N ASN A 46 -3.36 8.54 -0.51
CA ASN A 46 -4.67 9.19 -0.61
C ASN A 46 -4.61 10.49 -1.41
N LEU A 47 -3.59 11.30 -1.18
CA LEU A 47 -3.39 12.55 -1.93
C LEU A 47 -3.23 12.25 -3.44
N LEU A 48 -2.44 11.22 -3.79
CA LEU A 48 -2.31 10.77 -5.18
C LEU A 48 -3.65 10.26 -5.74
N ARG A 49 -4.41 9.50 -4.94
CA ARG A 49 -5.72 8.97 -5.34
C ARG A 49 -6.72 10.09 -5.57
N GLU A 50 -6.82 11.05 -4.67
CA GLU A 50 -7.69 12.22 -4.80
C GLU A 50 -7.36 13.02 -6.07
N GLU A 51 -6.09 13.29 -6.31
CA GLU A 51 -5.65 14.04 -7.48
C GLU A 51 -5.91 13.26 -8.79
N LEU A 52 -5.65 11.95 -8.80
CA LEU A 52 -5.97 11.10 -9.93
C LEU A 52 -7.48 11.05 -10.19
N ASN A 53 -8.28 10.91 -9.14
CA ASN A 53 -9.73 10.90 -9.22
C ASN A 53 -10.26 12.22 -9.80
N ARG A 54 -9.76 13.35 -9.31
CA ARG A 54 -10.13 14.68 -9.81
C ARG A 54 -9.78 14.84 -11.29
N LYS A 55 -8.62 14.33 -11.73
CA LYS A 55 -8.15 14.43 -13.13
C LYS A 55 -8.93 13.52 -14.07
N THR A 56 -9.39 12.36 -13.63
CA THR A 56 -9.89 11.29 -14.50
C THR A 56 -11.37 10.99 -14.35
N GLY A 57 -12.03 11.54 -13.33
CA GLY A 57 -13.40 11.17 -12.98
C GLY A 57 -13.53 9.80 -12.33
N SER A 58 -12.41 9.21 -11.85
CA SER A 58 -12.46 8.01 -11.01
C SER A 58 -12.97 8.36 -9.62
N ALA A 59 -13.45 7.35 -8.88
CA ALA A 59 -13.83 7.51 -7.48
C ALA A 59 -13.50 6.25 -6.67
N CYS A 60 -13.43 6.42 -5.36
CA CYS A 60 -13.34 5.32 -4.41
C CYS A 60 -14.29 5.62 -3.25
N THR A 61 -15.19 4.68 -2.98
CA THR A 61 -16.07 4.72 -1.80
C THR A 61 -15.56 3.72 -0.78
N ASP A 62 -15.34 4.19 0.43
CA ASP A 62 -14.82 3.40 1.53
C ASP A 62 -15.91 3.13 2.57
N TYR A 63 -16.00 1.87 3.02
CA TYR A 63 -16.82 1.44 4.15
C TYR A 63 -15.89 0.88 5.22
N GLU A 64 -15.98 1.39 6.42
CA GLU A 64 -15.18 0.95 7.56
C GLU A 64 -16.04 0.61 8.77
N TRP A 65 -15.69 -0.48 9.42
CA TRP A 65 -16.28 -0.92 10.69
C TRP A 65 -15.14 -1.11 11.70
N GLY A 66 -14.90 -0.12 12.54
CA GLY A 66 -13.74 -0.04 13.43
C GLY A 66 -13.44 -1.28 14.28
N ALA A 67 -14.47 -1.98 14.76
CA ALA A 67 -14.32 -3.26 15.47
C ALA A 67 -14.51 -4.49 14.56
N GLY A 68 -14.77 -4.26 13.26
CA GLY A 68 -15.21 -5.29 12.34
C GLY A 68 -16.71 -5.56 12.38
N LEU A 69 -17.25 -5.99 11.26
CA LEU A 69 -18.64 -6.42 11.11
C LEU A 69 -18.67 -7.95 10.93
N THR A 70 -19.38 -8.63 11.79
CA THR A 70 -19.56 -10.08 11.68
C THR A 70 -20.57 -10.40 10.60
N VAL A 71 -20.19 -11.29 9.68
CA VAL A 71 -21.06 -11.87 8.65
C VAL A 71 -21.27 -13.34 8.97
N GLU A 72 -22.52 -13.70 9.24
CA GLU A 72 -22.91 -15.08 9.60
C GLU A 72 -23.45 -15.85 8.40
N ALA A 73 -23.46 -17.16 8.51
CA ALA A 73 -24.07 -18.03 7.50
C ALA A 73 -25.57 -17.70 7.36
N GLY A 74 -26.00 -17.43 6.12
CA GLY A 74 -27.40 -17.09 5.81
C GLY A 74 -27.76 -15.62 6.02
N ALA A 75 -26.85 -14.77 6.52
CA ALA A 75 -27.05 -13.33 6.69
C ALA A 75 -25.95 -12.53 5.96
N PRO A 76 -25.98 -12.44 4.62
CA PRO A 76 -24.94 -11.77 3.86
C PRO A 76 -24.95 -10.25 4.10
N LEU A 77 -23.78 -9.63 4.02
CA LEU A 77 -23.63 -8.19 3.91
C LEU A 77 -23.79 -7.80 2.45
N ILE A 78 -24.72 -6.88 2.17
CA ILE A 78 -24.96 -6.35 0.83
C ILE A 78 -24.61 -4.88 0.81
N ILE A 79 -23.74 -4.48 -0.12
CA ILE A 79 -23.36 -3.09 -0.38
C ILE A 79 -23.92 -2.72 -1.76
N PRO A 80 -24.90 -1.80 -1.84
CA PRO A 80 -25.66 -1.57 -3.07
C PRO A 80 -24.93 -0.76 -4.14
N ASP A 81 -23.82 -0.12 -3.79
CA ASP A 81 -23.10 0.80 -4.66
C ASP A 81 -22.48 0.12 -5.86
N SER A 82 -22.27 0.92 -6.93
CA SER A 82 -21.58 0.49 -8.14
C SER A 82 -20.08 0.39 -7.94
N PHE A 83 -19.44 -0.54 -8.65
CA PHE A 83 -17.99 -0.70 -8.65
C PHE A 83 -17.47 -1.37 -9.94
N SER A 84 -16.22 -1.07 -10.26
CA SER A 84 -15.41 -1.76 -11.27
C SER A 84 -14.26 -2.54 -10.64
N LEU A 85 -13.98 -2.29 -9.37
CA LEU A 85 -13.12 -3.08 -8.48
C LEU A 85 -13.67 -2.98 -7.07
N ALA A 86 -13.93 -4.11 -6.43
CA ALA A 86 -14.16 -4.19 -4.99
C ALA A 86 -12.95 -4.85 -4.30
N ARG A 87 -12.49 -4.25 -3.20
CA ARG A 87 -11.51 -4.83 -2.28
C ARG A 87 -12.15 -4.99 -0.92
N VAL A 88 -12.12 -6.20 -0.40
CA VAL A 88 -12.73 -6.51 0.88
C VAL A 88 -11.66 -7.03 1.84
N PHE A 89 -11.59 -6.41 2.99
CA PHE A 89 -10.59 -6.68 4.02
C PHE A 89 -11.24 -7.48 5.15
N PHE A 90 -10.73 -8.68 5.35
CA PHE A 90 -11.20 -9.61 6.36
C PHE A 90 -10.18 -9.77 7.47
N VAL A 91 -10.69 -10.06 8.67
CA VAL A 91 -9.85 -10.52 9.77
C VAL A 91 -9.71 -12.05 9.65
N ALA A 92 -8.47 -12.51 9.51
CA ALA A 92 -8.18 -13.93 9.65
C ALA A 92 -8.19 -14.31 11.15
N ASN A 93 -8.73 -15.47 11.46
CA ASN A 93 -8.76 -16.02 12.82
C ASN A 93 -8.13 -17.42 12.87
N ALA A 94 -7.93 -17.95 14.08
CA ALA A 94 -7.37 -19.29 14.26
C ALA A 94 -8.35 -20.40 13.85
N GLU A 95 -9.64 -20.09 13.78
CA GLU A 95 -10.67 -21.02 13.35
C GLU A 95 -10.79 -21.03 11.84
N ALA A 96 -11.06 -22.20 11.28
CA ALA A 96 -11.26 -22.36 9.85
C ALA A 96 -12.55 -21.61 9.42
N ALA A 97 -12.37 -20.48 8.79
CA ALA A 97 -13.44 -19.70 8.20
C ALA A 97 -13.19 -19.48 6.70
N GLU A 98 -14.24 -19.24 5.95
CA GLU A 98 -14.17 -18.94 4.52
C GLU A 98 -15.22 -17.89 4.16
N ALA A 99 -14.77 -16.84 3.47
CA ALA A 99 -15.60 -15.78 2.92
C ALA A 99 -15.87 -16.01 1.43
N GLY A 100 -17.02 -15.57 0.98
CA GLY A 100 -17.37 -15.48 -0.43
C GLY A 100 -17.72 -14.04 -0.81
N LEU A 101 -17.35 -13.65 -2.03
CA LEU A 101 -17.72 -12.38 -2.66
C LEU A 101 -18.43 -12.69 -3.97
N THR A 102 -19.52 -12.00 -4.25
CA THR A 102 -20.19 -12.06 -5.54
C THR A 102 -20.90 -10.74 -5.86
N ALA A 103 -21.18 -10.51 -7.13
CA ALA A 103 -22.06 -9.46 -7.63
C ALA A 103 -22.71 -9.94 -8.92
N GLU A 104 -23.70 -9.22 -9.43
CA GLU A 104 -24.38 -9.57 -10.68
C GLU A 104 -23.39 -9.67 -11.84
N GLY A 105 -23.44 -10.77 -12.57
CA GLY A 105 -22.56 -11.02 -13.71
C GLY A 105 -21.11 -11.37 -13.36
N CYS A 106 -20.79 -11.62 -12.10
CA CYS A 106 -19.47 -11.98 -11.64
C CYS A 106 -19.40 -13.44 -11.18
N ASP A 107 -18.28 -14.09 -11.44
CA ASP A 107 -17.94 -15.35 -10.77
C ASP A 107 -17.74 -15.11 -9.27
N THR A 108 -18.17 -16.07 -8.46
CA THR A 108 -17.94 -16.03 -7.01
C THR A 108 -16.46 -16.19 -6.70
N VAL A 109 -15.93 -15.28 -5.91
CA VAL A 109 -14.58 -15.38 -5.33
C VAL A 109 -14.69 -15.92 -3.92
N THR A 110 -13.97 -16.99 -3.59
CA THR A 110 -13.87 -17.52 -2.22
C THR A 110 -12.48 -17.32 -1.66
N LEU A 111 -12.41 -17.03 -0.36
CA LEU A 111 -11.17 -16.75 0.35
C LEU A 111 -11.14 -17.49 1.68
N PRO A 112 -10.19 -18.44 1.88
CA PRO A 112 -9.98 -19.03 3.20
C PRO A 112 -9.36 -17.98 4.14
N LEU A 113 -9.93 -17.89 5.35
CA LEU A 113 -9.56 -16.90 6.36
C LEU A 113 -8.77 -17.50 7.52
N GLN A 114 -8.41 -18.78 7.46
CA GLN A 114 -7.60 -19.41 8.48
C GLN A 114 -6.19 -18.79 8.49
N SER A 115 -5.71 -18.47 9.67
CA SER A 115 -4.34 -18.04 9.90
C SER A 115 -3.62 -19.11 10.73
N ASP A 116 -2.55 -19.67 10.17
CA ASP A 116 -1.74 -20.68 10.83
C ASP A 116 -0.79 -20.08 11.88
N THR A 117 -0.65 -18.76 11.89
CA THR A 117 0.27 -18.05 12.77
C THR A 117 -0.39 -16.79 13.35
N ASP A 118 -0.20 -16.57 14.62
CA ASP A 118 -0.67 -15.39 15.35
C ASP A 118 0.26 -14.18 15.12
N THR A 119 0.96 -14.16 13.98
CA THR A 119 1.85 -13.07 13.63
C THR A 119 1.10 -11.93 12.95
N TYR A 120 1.56 -10.78 13.20
CA TYR A 120 1.12 -9.45 12.80
C TYR A 120 0.52 -9.36 11.40
N ASN A 121 1.25 -9.80 10.39
CA ASN A 121 0.93 -9.61 8.98
C ASN A 121 0.01 -10.70 8.41
N THR A 122 -0.45 -11.61 9.26
CA THR A 122 -1.28 -12.75 8.85
C THR A 122 -2.75 -12.57 9.18
N ARG A 123 -3.11 -11.55 9.96
CA ARG A 123 -4.49 -11.34 10.42
C ARG A 123 -5.41 -10.72 9.38
N VAL A 124 -4.87 -10.05 8.38
CA VAL A 124 -5.69 -9.49 7.31
C VAL A 124 -5.61 -10.35 6.06
N ARG A 125 -6.75 -10.59 5.48
CA ARG A 125 -6.91 -11.18 4.16
C ARG A 125 -7.68 -10.23 3.30
N ILE A 126 -7.23 -10.04 2.05
CA ILE A 126 -7.88 -9.15 1.11
C ILE A 126 -8.38 -9.99 -0.06
N ALA A 127 -9.66 -9.92 -0.32
CA ALA A 127 -10.24 -10.45 -1.55
C ALA A 127 -10.54 -9.31 -2.53
N HIS A 128 -10.40 -9.61 -3.81
CA HIS A 128 -10.69 -8.70 -4.90
C HIS A 128 -11.77 -9.27 -5.79
N LEU A 129 -12.77 -8.45 -6.16
CA LEU A 129 -13.74 -8.77 -7.18
C LEU A 129 -13.62 -7.73 -8.29
N ILE A 130 -13.25 -8.17 -9.49
CA ILE A 130 -13.02 -7.31 -10.66
C ILE A 130 -14.00 -7.73 -11.74
N PRO A 131 -15.14 -7.06 -11.86
CA PRO A 131 -16.12 -7.35 -12.90
C PRO A 131 -15.60 -6.95 -14.29
N ALA A 132 -16.10 -7.60 -15.33
CA ALA A 132 -15.77 -7.26 -16.72
C ALA A 132 -16.27 -5.86 -17.11
N THR A 133 -17.39 -5.45 -16.53
CA THR A 133 -18.00 -4.11 -16.65
C THR A 133 -18.41 -3.64 -15.26
N GLU A 134 -18.57 -2.33 -15.09
CA GLU A 134 -19.08 -1.79 -13.83
C GLU A 134 -20.41 -2.46 -13.46
N THR A 135 -20.50 -2.91 -12.22
CA THR A 135 -21.68 -3.59 -11.65
C THR A 135 -22.03 -2.98 -10.30
N ALA A 136 -23.13 -3.42 -9.69
CA ALA A 136 -23.59 -2.96 -8.37
C ALA A 136 -23.95 -4.16 -7.49
N GLY A 137 -24.19 -3.90 -6.21
CA GLY A 137 -24.72 -4.91 -5.29
C GLY A 137 -23.68 -5.95 -4.90
N LEU A 138 -22.50 -5.51 -4.38
CA LEU A 138 -21.52 -6.41 -3.80
C LEU A 138 -22.16 -7.20 -2.64
N THR A 139 -22.14 -8.51 -2.75
CA THR A 139 -22.59 -9.42 -1.69
C THR A 139 -21.40 -10.14 -1.07
N ILE A 140 -21.25 -9.99 0.23
CA ILE A 140 -20.23 -10.63 1.04
C ILE A 140 -20.93 -11.65 1.94
N PHE A 141 -20.51 -12.90 1.91
CA PHE A 141 -21.17 -13.96 2.66
C PHE A 141 -20.17 -14.91 3.30
N CYS A 142 -20.62 -15.61 4.33
CA CYS A 142 -19.87 -16.63 5.01
C CYS A 142 -20.22 -17.99 4.42
N THR A 143 -19.22 -18.75 3.93
CA THR A 143 -19.39 -20.12 3.46
C THR A 143 -19.06 -21.14 4.54
N LYS A 144 -18.19 -20.74 5.49
CA LYS A 144 -17.77 -21.60 6.61
C LYS A 144 -17.32 -20.75 7.80
N GLY A 145 -17.69 -21.16 9.01
CA GLY A 145 -17.29 -20.52 10.26
C GLY A 145 -17.93 -19.14 10.45
N THR A 146 -17.17 -18.21 10.98
CA THR A 146 -17.56 -16.81 11.19
C THR A 146 -16.60 -15.90 10.44
N VAL A 147 -17.13 -14.98 9.67
CA VAL A 147 -16.37 -14.03 8.86
C VAL A 147 -16.48 -12.64 9.49
N CYS A 148 -15.35 -11.98 9.68
CA CYS A 148 -15.29 -10.60 10.14
C CYS A 148 -14.76 -9.72 9.02
N VAL A 149 -15.60 -8.79 8.54
CA VAL A 149 -15.26 -7.75 7.56
C VAL A 149 -14.96 -6.47 8.30
N TYR A 150 -13.84 -5.83 8.02
CA TYR A 150 -13.57 -4.56 8.65
C TYR A 150 -13.53 -3.37 7.69
N ARG A 151 -13.28 -3.63 6.40
CA ARG A 151 -13.23 -2.58 5.38
C ARG A 151 -13.66 -3.09 4.02
N VAL A 152 -14.29 -2.24 3.24
CA VAL A 152 -14.56 -2.43 1.82
C VAL A 152 -14.20 -1.16 1.07
N GLU A 153 -13.47 -1.31 -0.02
CA GLU A 153 -13.17 -0.23 -0.97
C GLU A 153 -13.84 -0.56 -2.30
N LEU A 154 -14.68 0.35 -2.79
CA LEU A 154 -15.33 0.26 -4.09
C LEU A 154 -14.79 1.32 -5.02
N TYR A 155 -14.17 0.91 -6.11
CA TYR A 155 -13.60 1.81 -7.11
C TYR A 155 -14.46 1.84 -8.36
N THR A 156 -14.69 3.05 -8.89
CA THR A 156 -15.39 3.31 -10.14
C THR A 156 -14.55 4.19 -11.07
N GLY A 157 -14.94 4.24 -12.35
CA GLY A 157 -14.25 5.02 -13.36
C GLY A 157 -13.04 4.34 -13.97
N PRO A 158 -12.18 5.10 -14.71
CA PRO A 158 -11.11 4.50 -15.51
C PRO A 158 -9.90 3.99 -14.73
N TYR A 159 -9.67 4.47 -13.50
CA TYR A 159 -8.52 4.10 -12.70
C TYR A 159 -8.85 3.76 -11.25
N ALA A 160 -8.13 2.79 -10.69
CA ALA A 160 -8.12 2.48 -9.27
C ALA A 160 -6.69 2.57 -8.73
N LEU A 161 -6.40 3.56 -7.93
CA LEU A 161 -5.14 3.68 -7.21
C LEU A 161 -5.28 3.00 -5.85
N VAL A 162 -4.55 1.90 -5.66
CA VAL A 162 -4.77 0.92 -4.60
C VAL A 162 -3.59 0.90 -3.64
N ASN A 163 -3.84 1.15 -2.35
CA ASN A 163 -2.80 1.04 -1.33
C ASN A 163 -2.50 -0.45 -1.03
N CYS A 164 -1.26 -0.85 -1.28
CA CYS A 164 -0.71 -2.17 -0.97
C CYS A 164 0.51 -2.07 -0.04
N GLY A 165 0.59 -1.03 0.77
CA GLY A 165 1.64 -0.84 1.76
C GLY A 165 1.54 -1.85 2.90
N ILE A 166 2.69 -2.38 3.33
CA ILE A 166 2.80 -3.35 4.41
C ILE A 166 3.94 -2.93 5.34
N GLY A 167 3.63 -2.34 6.50
CA GLY A 167 4.62 -1.84 7.42
C GLY A 167 5.56 -2.93 7.92
N SER A 168 6.71 -2.54 8.42
CA SER A 168 7.77 -3.42 8.89
C SER A 168 8.20 -4.49 7.85
N CYS A 169 7.96 -4.24 6.56
CA CYS A 169 8.18 -5.20 5.49
C CYS A 169 9.41 -4.84 4.65
N PRO A 170 10.51 -5.58 4.73
CA PRO A 170 11.62 -5.43 3.79
C PRO A 170 11.26 -6.01 2.42
N VAL A 171 11.92 -5.50 1.36
CA VAL A 171 11.66 -5.87 -0.05
C VAL A 171 11.69 -7.38 -0.27
N GLY A 172 12.66 -8.08 0.31
CA GLY A 172 12.78 -9.53 0.14
C GLY A 172 11.53 -10.27 0.60
N LYS A 173 11.00 -9.91 1.77
CA LYS A 173 9.77 -10.49 2.30
C LYS A 173 8.55 -10.08 1.46
N PHE A 174 8.51 -8.81 1.01
CA PHE A 174 7.42 -8.36 0.16
C PHE A 174 7.33 -9.19 -1.14
N VAL A 175 8.46 -9.39 -1.81
CA VAL A 175 8.53 -10.20 -3.05
C VAL A 175 8.06 -11.64 -2.83
N ASP A 176 8.47 -12.25 -1.73
CA ASP A 176 8.24 -13.68 -1.50
C ASP A 176 6.83 -13.99 -0.98
N GLU A 177 6.26 -13.12 -0.15
CA GLU A 177 5.02 -13.41 0.57
C GLU A 177 3.82 -12.59 0.11
N TYR A 178 4.02 -11.28 -0.13
CA TYR A 178 2.92 -10.34 -0.32
C TYR A 178 2.65 -9.99 -1.77
N PHE A 179 3.70 -9.91 -2.59
CA PHE A 179 3.56 -9.56 -4.00
C PHE A 179 2.65 -10.54 -4.76
N PRO A 180 2.84 -11.87 -4.67
CA PRO A 180 1.94 -12.83 -5.31
C PRO A 180 0.51 -12.71 -4.81
N ARG A 181 0.35 -12.48 -3.52
CA ARG A 181 -0.96 -12.49 -2.85
C ARG A 181 -1.78 -11.21 -3.08
N TYR A 182 -1.14 -10.05 -3.08
CA TYR A 182 -1.85 -8.76 -3.06
C TYR A 182 -1.66 -7.92 -4.32
N VAL A 183 -0.66 -8.22 -5.16
CA VAL A 183 -0.36 -7.43 -6.36
C VAL A 183 -0.70 -8.19 -7.64
N GLU A 184 -0.25 -9.42 -7.77
CA GLU A 184 -0.50 -10.22 -8.99
C GLU A 184 -1.99 -10.42 -9.26
N ALA A 185 -2.78 -10.67 -8.23
CA ALA A 185 -4.23 -10.87 -8.33
C ALA A 185 -4.96 -9.63 -8.89
N LEU A 186 -4.39 -8.44 -8.76
CA LEU A 186 -4.95 -7.19 -9.28
C LEU A 186 -4.75 -7.01 -10.80
N LYS A 187 -3.88 -7.80 -11.43
CA LYS A 187 -3.51 -7.65 -12.85
C LYS A 187 -3.18 -6.19 -13.20
N PRO A 188 -2.15 -5.61 -12.59
CA PRO A 188 -1.92 -4.17 -12.58
C PRO A 188 -1.68 -3.59 -13.98
N TYR A 189 -2.28 -2.45 -14.27
CA TYR A 189 -1.99 -1.63 -15.44
C TYR A 189 -0.66 -0.90 -15.30
N ALA A 190 -0.37 -0.38 -14.10
CA ALA A 190 0.89 0.25 -13.73
C ALA A 190 1.20 -0.10 -12.27
N ILE A 191 2.46 -0.01 -11.87
CA ILE A 191 2.92 -0.24 -10.50
C ILE A 191 3.75 0.95 -10.04
N LEU A 192 3.40 1.50 -8.86
CA LEU A 192 4.22 2.44 -8.11
C LEU A 192 4.87 1.71 -6.94
N PHE A 193 6.18 1.88 -6.75
CA PHE A 193 6.93 1.18 -5.71
C PHE A 193 7.80 2.12 -4.89
N GLU A 194 7.63 2.05 -3.58
CA GLU A 194 8.27 2.94 -2.60
C GLU A 194 9.66 2.46 -2.14
N GLY A 195 10.09 1.25 -2.39
CA GLY A 195 11.44 0.80 -2.07
C GLY A 195 11.62 0.10 -0.73
N CYS A 196 10.75 0.27 0.27
CA CYS A 196 10.87 -0.32 1.62
C CYS A 196 12.23 -0.07 2.30
N THR A 197 12.86 1.05 2.01
CA THR A 197 14.29 1.31 2.30
C THR A 197 14.59 1.29 3.80
N ILE A 198 13.68 1.82 4.63
CA ILE A 198 13.85 1.86 6.09
C ILE A 198 13.91 0.45 6.67
N ASN A 199 12.98 -0.40 6.27
CA ASN A 199 12.93 -1.77 6.78
C ASN A 199 14.10 -2.61 6.28
N ASP A 200 14.55 -2.42 5.04
CA ASP A 200 15.76 -3.08 4.57
C ASP A 200 17.01 -2.60 5.30
N TRP A 201 17.15 -1.29 5.56
CA TRP A 201 18.26 -0.77 6.36
C TRP A 201 18.31 -1.35 7.78
N LEU A 202 17.13 -1.57 8.40
CA LEU A 202 17.04 -2.13 9.75
C LEU A 202 17.20 -3.65 9.79
N LEU A 203 16.72 -4.37 8.78
CA LEU A 203 16.54 -5.82 8.82
C LEU A 203 17.39 -6.60 7.81
N THR A 204 17.86 -5.95 6.75
CA THR A 204 18.68 -6.58 5.71
C THR A 204 20.16 -6.30 5.97
N PRO A 205 21.03 -7.33 5.95
CA PRO A 205 22.41 -7.22 6.48
C PRO A 205 23.33 -6.32 5.65
N SER A 206 22.95 -5.93 4.42
CA SER A 206 23.78 -5.04 3.59
C SER A 206 22.98 -4.40 2.47
N ALA A 207 23.40 -3.22 2.01
CA ALA A 207 22.87 -2.55 0.83
C ALA A 207 23.03 -3.41 -0.45
N THR A 208 24.06 -4.27 -0.52
CA THR A 208 24.21 -5.23 -1.62
C THR A 208 23.08 -6.26 -1.64
N LYS A 209 22.70 -6.79 -0.48
CA LYS A 209 21.58 -7.72 -0.38
C LYS A 209 20.26 -7.04 -0.71
N TYR A 210 20.08 -5.80 -0.24
CA TYR A 210 18.95 -4.98 -0.59
C TYR A 210 18.85 -4.74 -2.11
N ALA A 211 19.97 -4.35 -2.76
CA ALA A 211 20.01 -4.19 -4.22
C ALA A 211 19.63 -5.49 -4.96
N ALA A 212 20.05 -6.65 -4.46
CA ALA A 212 19.64 -7.93 -5.02
C ALA A 212 18.13 -8.16 -4.88
N ASN A 213 17.53 -7.81 -3.75
CA ASN A 213 16.09 -7.89 -3.52
C ASN A 213 15.32 -6.91 -4.42
N LEU A 214 15.83 -5.69 -4.62
CA LEU A 214 15.26 -4.72 -5.56
C LEU A 214 15.22 -5.27 -7.00
N ARG A 215 16.27 -5.94 -7.45
CA ARG A 215 16.28 -6.56 -8.78
C ARG A 215 15.26 -7.70 -8.91
N ARG A 216 15.07 -8.48 -7.83
CA ARG A 216 13.99 -9.50 -7.77
C ARG A 216 12.61 -8.85 -7.85
N MET A 217 12.38 -7.79 -7.10
CA MET A 217 11.14 -7.01 -7.13
C MET A 217 10.87 -6.47 -8.53
N LEU A 218 11.86 -5.88 -9.18
CA LEU A 218 11.73 -5.38 -10.54
C LEU A 218 11.38 -6.48 -11.53
N THR A 219 11.98 -7.66 -11.40
CA THR A 219 11.65 -8.81 -12.22
C THR A 219 10.18 -9.22 -12.05
N ALA A 220 9.71 -9.30 -10.81
CA ALA A 220 8.31 -9.60 -10.52
C ALA A 220 7.35 -8.54 -11.10
N GLN A 221 7.68 -7.25 -10.94
CA GLN A 221 6.89 -6.16 -11.53
C GLN A 221 6.84 -6.22 -13.07
N ARG A 222 7.98 -6.45 -13.71
CA ARG A 222 8.09 -6.53 -15.19
C ARG A 222 7.33 -7.70 -15.80
N ASN A 223 7.12 -8.77 -15.04
CA ASN A 223 6.29 -9.88 -15.48
C ASN A 223 4.80 -9.49 -15.59
N LEU A 224 4.38 -8.43 -14.92
CA LEU A 224 2.99 -7.98 -14.90
C LEU A 224 2.75 -6.77 -15.80
N THR A 225 3.67 -5.80 -15.82
CA THR A 225 3.53 -4.56 -16.60
C THR A 225 4.87 -3.92 -16.91
N SER A 226 4.93 -3.19 -18.01
CA SER A 226 6.06 -2.31 -18.34
C SER A 226 5.94 -0.90 -17.71
N ARG A 227 4.76 -0.56 -17.17
CA ARG A 227 4.49 0.76 -16.56
C ARG A 227 4.86 0.72 -15.08
N ILE A 228 6.12 1.00 -14.80
CA ILE A 228 6.69 0.94 -13.44
C ILE A 228 7.28 2.31 -13.11
N LEU A 229 6.96 2.80 -11.91
CA LEU A 229 7.51 4.02 -11.33
C LEU A 229 8.00 3.70 -9.93
N TRP A 230 9.25 4.03 -9.63
CA TRP A 230 9.83 3.91 -8.30
C TRP A 230 9.95 5.28 -7.64
N HIS A 231 9.94 5.30 -6.30
CA HIS A 231 10.33 6.49 -5.55
C HIS A 231 11.11 6.12 -4.29
N THR A 232 12.05 6.98 -3.93
CA THR A 232 12.79 6.88 -2.67
C THR A 232 11.93 7.41 -1.52
N VAL A 233 12.35 7.14 -0.28
CA VAL A 233 11.63 7.54 0.93
C VAL A 233 12.38 8.62 1.71
N THR A 234 11.75 9.09 2.77
CA THR A 234 12.21 10.12 3.72
C THR A 234 13.71 10.00 4.05
N PRO A 235 14.47 11.10 4.05
CA PRO A 235 15.73 11.13 4.78
C PRO A 235 15.46 10.90 6.28
N ILE A 236 16.29 10.10 6.93
CA ILE A 236 16.12 9.86 8.35
C ILE A 236 16.73 10.98 9.19
N GLY A 237 16.03 11.36 10.27
CA GLY A 237 16.60 12.20 11.31
C GLY A 237 17.46 11.38 12.26
N GLY A 238 18.46 11.99 12.89
CA GLY A 238 19.30 11.34 13.88
C GLY A 238 20.40 10.47 13.30
N SER A 239 20.68 9.32 13.94
CA SER A 239 21.79 8.44 13.53
C SER A 239 21.54 7.81 12.16
N GLN A 240 22.50 7.95 11.27
CA GLN A 240 22.51 7.29 9.96
C GLN A 240 22.96 5.82 10.03
N GLN A 241 23.31 5.31 11.21
CA GLN A 241 23.75 3.92 11.43
C GLN A 241 22.66 3.13 12.16
N SER A 242 22.33 1.98 11.64
CA SER A 242 21.47 1.01 12.33
C SER A 242 22.20 0.34 13.50
N GLY A 243 21.45 -0.37 14.34
CA GLY A 243 22.04 -1.22 15.38
C GLY A 243 22.96 -2.33 14.85
N GLN A 244 22.91 -2.61 13.54
CA GLN A 244 23.78 -3.55 12.84
C GLN A 244 25.00 -2.88 12.18
N GLY A 245 25.16 -1.55 12.36
CA GLY A 245 26.27 -0.79 11.78
C GLY A 245 26.13 -0.45 10.29
N THR A 246 24.96 -0.68 9.69
CA THR A 246 24.67 -0.32 8.29
C THR A 246 24.33 1.16 8.18
N VAL A 247 24.74 1.81 7.09
CA VAL A 247 24.52 3.24 6.83
C VAL A 247 23.29 3.40 5.94
N TYR A 248 22.34 4.22 6.35
CA TYR A 248 21.07 4.42 5.62
C TYR A 248 21.27 4.94 4.20
N ALA A 249 22.19 5.89 4.01
CA ALA A 249 22.49 6.47 2.69
C ALA A 249 22.94 5.40 1.66
N ASP A 250 23.59 4.29 2.12
CA ASP A 250 23.99 3.22 1.22
C ASP A 250 22.78 2.49 0.62
N TYR A 251 21.71 2.35 1.38
CA TYR A 251 20.46 1.74 0.91
C TYR A 251 19.72 2.65 -0.05
N VAL A 252 19.60 3.94 0.24
CA VAL A 252 19.02 4.92 -0.68
C VAL A 252 19.80 4.94 -2.01
N ASN A 253 21.14 4.97 -1.94
CA ASN A 253 22.00 4.94 -3.12
C ASN A 253 21.91 3.60 -3.88
N ALA A 254 21.71 2.49 -3.20
CA ALA A 254 21.48 1.20 -3.85
C ALA A 254 20.20 1.22 -4.68
N MET A 255 19.12 1.82 -4.16
CA MET A 255 17.87 1.99 -4.93
C MET A 255 18.08 2.87 -6.17
N ARG A 256 18.73 4.02 -6.01
CA ARG A 256 19.08 4.92 -7.13
C ARG A 256 19.88 4.19 -8.21
N SER A 257 20.88 3.42 -7.79
CA SER A 257 21.75 2.66 -8.70
C SER A 257 20.98 1.59 -9.47
N VAL A 258 20.18 0.78 -8.77
CA VAL A 258 19.36 -0.27 -9.42
C VAL A 258 18.34 0.32 -10.39
N ALA A 259 17.69 1.42 -10.03
CA ALA A 259 16.75 2.11 -10.91
C ALA A 259 17.45 2.64 -12.18
N ALA A 260 18.62 3.26 -12.03
CA ALA A 260 19.42 3.77 -13.16
C ALA A 260 19.93 2.65 -14.06
N GLU A 261 20.54 1.60 -13.50
CA GLU A 261 21.03 0.42 -14.23
C GLU A 261 19.94 -0.24 -15.05
N ALA A 262 18.74 -0.31 -14.51
CA ALA A 262 17.60 -0.95 -15.15
C ALA A 262 16.71 0.00 -15.97
N SER A 263 17.06 1.29 -16.04
CA SER A 263 16.27 2.34 -16.72
C SER A 263 14.82 2.41 -16.20
N VAL A 264 14.63 2.26 -14.90
CA VAL A 264 13.34 2.44 -14.24
C VAL A 264 13.18 3.91 -13.87
N PRO A 265 12.09 4.59 -14.26
CA PRO A 265 11.80 5.92 -13.77
C PRO A 265 11.79 5.97 -12.23
N LEU A 266 12.54 6.89 -11.66
CA LEU A 266 12.67 7.07 -10.21
C LEU A 266 12.34 8.52 -9.83
N VAL A 267 11.41 8.70 -8.90
CA VAL A 267 11.17 9.97 -8.21
C VAL A 267 12.01 9.99 -6.94
N ASP A 268 12.94 10.93 -6.84
CA ASP A 268 13.85 11.00 -5.70
C ASP A 268 13.27 11.85 -4.56
N CYS A 269 12.24 11.35 -3.91
CA CYS A 269 11.61 12.02 -2.76
C CYS A 269 12.58 12.23 -1.59
N ASN A 270 13.61 11.38 -1.46
CA ASN A 270 14.66 11.54 -0.45
C ASN A 270 15.47 12.81 -0.69
N ALA A 271 15.89 13.07 -1.95
CA ALA A 271 16.59 14.27 -2.30
C ALA A 271 15.70 15.51 -2.15
N ALA A 272 14.49 15.47 -2.69
CA ALA A 272 13.53 16.58 -2.59
C ALA A 272 13.26 16.98 -1.13
N MET A 273 13.01 16.02 -0.26
CA MET A 273 12.77 16.29 1.16
C MET A 273 14.05 16.78 1.87
N THR A 274 15.21 16.26 1.51
CA THR A 274 16.50 16.75 2.03
C THR A 274 16.72 18.22 1.68
N ASP A 275 16.44 18.62 0.44
CA ASP A 275 16.59 20.01 0.00
C ASP A 275 15.63 20.95 0.75
N VAL A 276 14.38 20.54 0.93
CA VAL A 276 13.39 21.31 1.71
C VAL A 276 13.85 21.46 3.17
N LEU A 277 14.29 20.37 3.81
CA LEU A 277 14.75 20.40 5.20
C LEU A 277 16.01 21.23 5.39
N ASN A 278 16.94 21.24 4.41
CA ASN A 278 18.16 22.06 4.46
C ASN A 278 17.88 23.55 4.27
N ALA A 279 16.81 23.90 3.57
CA ALA A 279 16.40 25.28 3.34
C ALA A 279 15.67 25.91 4.53
N MET A 280 15.29 25.14 5.55
CA MET A 280 14.52 25.62 6.71
C MET A 280 15.27 25.46 8.03
N PRO A 281 14.96 26.31 9.04
CA PRO A 281 15.53 26.16 10.37
C PRO A 281 15.03 24.87 11.02
N GLU A 282 15.81 24.34 11.97
CA GLU A 282 15.56 23.03 12.58
C GLU A 282 14.18 22.95 13.27
N GLU A 283 13.78 24.01 13.94
CA GLU A 283 12.48 24.11 14.62
C GLU A 283 11.27 24.04 13.69
N ALA A 284 11.46 24.30 12.40
CA ALA A 284 10.40 24.24 11.38
C ALA A 284 10.26 22.84 10.74
N ARG A 285 11.16 21.90 11.05
CA ARG A 285 11.20 20.58 10.41
C ARG A 285 10.19 19.58 10.98
N ALA A 286 9.68 19.81 12.18
CA ALA A 286 8.79 18.87 12.88
C ALA A 286 7.59 18.38 12.05
N PRO A 287 6.89 19.18 11.23
CA PRO A 287 5.75 18.70 10.44
C PRO A 287 6.11 17.70 9.33
N TYR A 288 7.39 17.62 8.95
CA TYR A 288 7.88 16.67 7.93
C TYR A 288 8.14 15.28 8.46
N PHE A 289 8.24 15.13 9.79
CA PHE A 289 8.43 13.85 10.46
C PHE A 289 7.25 13.57 11.37
N TYR A 290 7.01 12.28 11.61
CA TYR A 290 6.08 11.82 12.62
C TYR A 290 6.70 11.98 14.03
N HIS A 291 6.22 11.24 15.01
CA HIS A 291 6.83 11.24 16.36
C HIS A 291 8.19 10.52 16.42
N ASP A 292 8.59 9.87 15.36
CA ASP A 292 9.88 9.22 15.19
C ASP A 292 10.66 9.85 14.01
N PRO A 293 11.96 9.59 13.91
CA PRO A 293 12.78 10.17 12.84
C PRO A 293 12.71 9.43 11.50
N TRP A 294 11.83 8.45 11.34
CA TRP A 294 11.83 7.55 10.18
C TRP A 294 10.60 7.71 9.30
N HIS A 295 9.45 7.98 9.90
CA HIS A 295 8.22 8.13 9.14
C HIS A 295 7.96 9.58 8.76
N PRO A 296 7.45 9.84 7.55
CA PRO A 296 7.07 11.19 7.15
C PRO A 296 5.86 11.65 7.95
N GLY A 297 5.88 12.89 8.39
CA GLY A 297 4.71 13.60 8.90
C GLY A 297 3.80 14.08 7.78
N GLY A 298 2.75 14.84 8.13
CA GLY A 298 1.78 15.32 7.15
C GLY A 298 2.38 16.10 5.98
N GLU A 299 3.35 16.99 6.26
CA GLU A 299 4.05 17.75 5.21
C GLU A 299 4.99 16.87 4.39
N GLY A 300 5.61 15.86 4.99
CA GLY A 300 6.41 14.88 4.25
C GLY A 300 5.57 14.07 3.26
N HIS A 301 4.38 13.64 3.66
CA HIS A 301 3.46 12.95 2.76
C HIS A 301 2.93 13.85 1.63
N ARG A 302 2.67 15.15 1.90
CA ARG A 302 2.30 16.11 0.85
C ARG A 302 3.41 16.27 -0.17
N LEU A 303 4.65 16.45 0.29
CA LEU A 303 5.81 16.53 -0.58
C LEU A 303 5.96 15.29 -1.48
N TYR A 304 5.76 14.09 -0.93
CA TYR A 304 5.76 12.86 -1.74
C TYR A 304 4.71 12.91 -2.85
N ALA A 305 3.48 13.30 -2.51
CA ALA A 305 2.41 13.37 -3.50
C ALA A 305 2.70 14.39 -4.60
N GLU A 306 3.24 15.55 -4.23
CA GLU A 306 3.61 16.64 -5.16
C GLU A 306 4.72 16.21 -6.12
N GLU A 307 5.74 15.49 -5.63
CA GLU A 307 6.84 14.99 -6.47
C GLU A 307 6.43 13.81 -7.35
N ILE A 308 5.61 12.90 -6.83
CA ILE A 308 5.24 11.68 -7.53
C ILE A 308 4.17 11.92 -8.59
N PHE A 309 3.16 12.76 -8.33
CA PHE A 309 1.98 12.89 -9.19
C PHE A 309 2.30 13.27 -10.64
N PRO A 310 3.20 14.23 -10.93
CA PRO A 310 3.57 14.56 -12.31
C PRO A 310 4.15 13.37 -13.08
N CYS A 311 5.01 12.59 -12.42
CA CYS A 311 5.63 11.40 -13.02
C CYS A 311 4.62 10.27 -13.23
N LEU A 312 3.75 10.04 -12.25
CA LEU A 312 2.65 9.07 -12.36
C LEU A 312 1.70 9.47 -13.49
N SER A 313 1.30 10.73 -13.57
CA SER A 313 0.42 11.23 -14.63
C SER A 313 0.99 10.97 -16.02
N LYS A 314 2.28 11.31 -16.23
CA LYS A 314 2.99 11.04 -17.47
C LYS A 314 3.06 9.54 -17.80
N LEU A 315 3.28 8.68 -16.81
CA LEU A 315 3.30 7.22 -16.99
C LEU A 315 1.95 6.67 -17.46
N LEU A 316 0.85 7.28 -17.05
CA LEU A 316 -0.51 6.85 -17.39
C LEU A 316 -0.98 7.37 -18.76
N GLU A 317 -0.39 8.44 -19.28
CA GLU A 317 -0.71 9.04 -20.58
C GLU A 317 -0.02 8.31 -21.75
N GLY A 318 1.09 7.63 -21.50
CA GLY A 318 1.83 6.80 -22.47
C GLY A 318 1.39 5.35 -22.46
#